data_a789b9fb791bbfebc9e98b28e745c9b7
#
_entry.id   a789b9fb791bbfebc9e98b28e745c9b7
#
_cell.length_a   1.000
_cell.length_b   1.000
_cell.length_c   1.000
_cell.angle_alpha   90.00
_cell.angle_beta   90.00
_cell.angle_gamma   90.00
#
_symmetry.space_group_name_H-M   'P 1'
#
loop_
_entity.id
_entity.type
_entity.pdbx_description
1 polymer ?
#
loop_
_entity_poly.entity_id
_entity_poly.type
_entity_poly.pdbx_seq_one_letter_code
_entity_poly.pdbx_strand_id
1 'polypeptide(L)'
;MTSSEENGNGNGNSLKLYYSCNSYYCERVFMALYEKRVPFKMQALSLLTEQQYEPWFLRLNPRAEVPVLTDGVKVIPDSNRIIEYLEDNFSNGDFGQLTPKEKGSEESRKIQKFRDIIEAIPIQSLTYGTALHQDLLDNPKPPFTSVMQKWLREVAKNHHTIIREHAERIPEFQDALLEKAADVEHGALRVNRTREEMDELLLEVDSALRNVEEELSFHTEEKSHWWLCGELFSIADIDLAVLLNLINMLGYERRFWTEGKRPFLQAYWERIQERDSFKRATSFSTKLVHLTLLRGTLKQRKALLASLTAAVGVAVISYIVYRRVQKS
;
A
#
# COMPACT_ATOMS: atom_id res chain seq x y z
N MET A 1 11.95 52.44 -3.17
CA MET A 1 12.22 51.13 -3.76
C MET A 1 11.77 50.10 -2.73
N THR A 2 10.55 49.63 -2.88
CA THR A 2 9.89 48.72 -1.98
C THR A 2 10.07 47.33 -2.54
N SER A 3 10.81 46.49 -1.82
CA SER A 3 10.92 45.05 -2.08
C SER A 3 9.61 44.39 -1.62
N SER A 4 8.81 43.98 -2.56
CA SER A 4 7.65 43.12 -2.36
C SER A 4 8.13 41.72 -1.97
N GLU A 5 7.89 41.34 -0.73
CA GLU A 5 7.94 39.95 -0.26
C GLU A 5 6.87 39.15 -1.05
N GLU A 6 7.30 38.27 -1.92
CA GLU A 6 6.45 37.26 -2.50
C GLU A 6 6.05 36.26 -1.42
N ASN A 7 4.88 36.44 -0.86
CA ASN A 7 4.19 35.42 -0.09
C ASN A 7 3.95 34.21 -0.98
N GLY A 8 4.66 33.12 -0.70
CA GLY A 8 4.52 31.85 -1.37
C GLY A 8 3.13 31.26 -1.16
N ASN A 9 2.20 31.63 -2.02
CA ASN A 9 0.92 30.97 -2.16
C ASN A 9 1.18 29.67 -2.91
N GLY A 10 1.33 28.54 -2.18
CA GLY A 10 1.56 27.21 -2.74
C GLY A 10 0.50 26.85 -3.78
N ASN A 11 0.84 27.07 -5.04
CA ASN A 11 -0.05 26.80 -6.15
C ASN A 11 -0.04 25.28 -6.37
N GLY A 12 -1.05 24.54 -5.85
CA GLY A 12 -1.15 23.07 -5.90
C GLY A 12 -0.99 22.45 -7.31
N ASN A 13 -0.79 23.28 -8.31
CA ASN A 13 -0.49 22.87 -9.68
C ASN A 13 0.97 22.38 -9.89
N SER A 14 1.84 22.56 -8.88
CA SER A 14 3.26 22.11 -8.92
C SER A 14 3.46 20.74 -8.27
N LEU A 15 2.48 20.25 -7.48
CA LEU A 15 2.60 18.99 -6.78
C LEU A 15 2.55 17.79 -7.73
N LYS A 16 3.51 16.87 -7.54
CA LYS A 16 3.55 15.60 -8.27
C LYS A 16 3.90 14.45 -7.33
N LEU A 17 3.03 13.46 -7.28
CA LEU A 17 3.21 12.26 -6.46
C LEU A 17 3.74 11.11 -7.33
N TYR A 18 4.88 10.57 -6.93
CA TYR A 18 5.42 9.31 -7.44
C TYR A 18 4.97 8.18 -6.53
N TYR A 19 4.31 7.17 -7.10
CA TYR A 19 3.60 6.15 -6.31
C TYR A 19 3.61 4.77 -6.95
N SER A 20 3.33 3.76 -6.15
CA SER A 20 2.95 2.42 -6.63
C SER A 20 1.54 2.07 -6.19
N CYS A 21 0.79 1.41 -7.08
CA CYS A 21 -0.63 1.11 -6.87
C CYS A 21 -0.94 0.20 -5.67
N ASN A 22 0.04 -0.57 -5.20
CA ASN A 22 -0.14 -1.54 -4.10
C ASN A 22 0.66 -1.18 -2.86
N SER A 23 1.04 0.09 -2.74
CA SER A 23 1.82 0.54 -1.60
C SER A 23 0.92 1.11 -0.50
N TYR A 24 0.91 0.46 0.66
CA TYR A 24 0.31 0.95 1.89
C TYR A 24 0.64 2.43 2.15
N TYR A 25 1.92 2.79 2.06
CA TYR A 25 2.38 4.15 2.31
C TYR A 25 1.90 5.16 1.25
N CYS A 26 1.68 4.71 0.01
CA CYS A 26 1.08 5.56 -1.04
C CYS A 26 -0.42 5.78 -0.78
N GLU A 27 -1.15 4.77 -0.32
CA GLU A 27 -2.58 4.91 0.01
C GLU A 27 -2.80 5.95 1.11
N ARG A 28 -1.93 6.00 2.14
CA ARG A 28 -1.95 7.05 3.19
C ARG A 28 -1.86 8.45 2.59
N VAL A 29 -0.90 8.68 1.70
CA VAL A 29 -0.69 9.99 1.05
C VAL A 29 -1.84 10.32 0.11
N PHE A 30 -2.37 9.35 -0.63
CA PHE A 30 -3.55 9.58 -1.46
C PHE A 30 -4.76 10.02 -0.63
N MET A 31 -5.04 9.33 0.48
CA MET A 31 -6.13 9.73 1.37
C MET A 31 -5.93 11.15 1.87
N ALA A 32 -4.73 11.50 2.34
CA ALA A 32 -4.43 12.85 2.82
C ALA A 32 -4.65 13.92 1.73
N LEU A 33 -4.15 13.69 0.51
CA LEU A 33 -4.34 14.61 -0.61
C LEU A 33 -5.82 14.79 -0.98
N TYR A 34 -6.61 13.71 -0.96
CA TYR A 34 -8.05 13.77 -1.28
C TYR A 34 -8.86 14.43 -0.16
N GLU A 35 -8.58 14.15 1.11
CA GLU A 35 -9.22 14.81 2.25
C GLU A 35 -8.94 16.31 2.25
N LYS A 36 -7.71 16.68 1.96
CA LYS A 36 -7.29 18.07 1.88
C LYS A 36 -7.75 18.78 0.61
N ARG A 37 -8.27 18.04 -0.38
CA ARG A 37 -8.68 18.55 -1.69
C ARG A 37 -7.57 19.29 -2.44
N VAL A 38 -6.33 18.88 -2.22
CA VAL A 38 -5.17 19.49 -2.87
C VAL A 38 -5.03 18.93 -4.29
N PRO A 39 -4.94 19.78 -5.33
CA PRO A 39 -4.70 19.33 -6.69
C PRO A 39 -3.25 18.85 -6.86
N PHE A 40 -3.06 17.71 -7.52
CA PHE A 40 -1.75 17.12 -7.76
C PHE A 40 -1.71 16.31 -9.05
N LYS A 41 -0.50 16.13 -9.61
CA LYS A 41 -0.22 15.21 -10.71
C LYS A 41 0.27 13.88 -10.15
N MET A 42 0.12 12.81 -10.93
CA MET A 42 0.50 11.45 -10.51
C MET A 42 1.47 10.83 -11.50
N GLN A 43 2.48 10.12 -10.99
CA GLN A 43 3.34 9.25 -11.78
C GLN A 43 3.48 7.90 -11.12
N ALA A 44 2.93 6.86 -11.76
CA ALA A 44 3.04 5.51 -11.27
C ALA A 44 4.41 4.92 -11.53
N LEU A 45 4.91 4.11 -10.57
CA LEU A 45 6.05 3.23 -10.69
C LEU A 45 5.60 1.79 -10.50
N SER A 46 6.14 0.89 -11.28
CA SER A 46 5.91 -0.54 -11.13
C SER A 46 7.01 -1.16 -10.26
N LEU A 47 6.66 -1.51 -9.02
CA LEU A 47 7.56 -2.28 -8.15
C LEU A 47 7.78 -3.71 -8.68
N LEU A 48 6.83 -4.24 -9.46
CA LEU A 48 6.94 -5.55 -10.11
C LEU A 48 8.04 -5.61 -11.18
N THR A 49 8.37 -4.45 -11.78
CA THR A 49 9.42 -4.31 -12.79
C THR A 49 10.59 -3.49 -12.28
N GLU A 50 10.69 -3.36 -10.97
CA GLU A 50 11.82 -2.77 -10.25
C GLU A 50 12.16 -1.32 -10.65
N GLN A 51 11.16 -0.55 -11.12
CA GLN A 51 11.36 0.84 -11.55
C GLN A 51 11.85 1.79 -10.45
N GLN A 52 11.66 1.42 -9.17
CA GLN A 52 12.18 2.17 -8.04
C GLN A 52 13.72 2.17 -7.97
N TYR A 53 14.40 1.26 -8.68
CA TYR A 53 15.86 1.22 -8.77
C TYR A 53 16.42 1.88 -10.03
N GLU A 54 15.58 2.48 -10.87
CA GLU A 54 16.08 3.23 -12.02
C GLU A 54 16.82 4.52 -11.58
N PRO A 55 17.96 4.88 -12.21
CA PRO A 55 18.80 6.01 -11.77
C PRO A 55 18.04 7.34 -11.65
N TRP A 56 17.06 7.59 -12.51
CA TRP A 56 16.26 8.82 -12.43
C TRP A 56 15.42 8.89 -11.16
N PHE A 57 14.90 7.75 -10.66
CA PHE A 57 14.12 7.73 -9.44
C PHE A 57 15.02 7.71 -8.20
N LEU A 58 16.16 7.02 -8.25
CA LEU A 58 17.16 7.04 -7.18
C LEU A 58 17.70 8.45 -6.91
N ARG A 59 17.75 9.34 -7.91
CA ARG A 59 18.08 10.77 -7.70
C ARG A 59 16.99 11.51 -6.92
N LEU A 60 15.74 11.08 -6.96
CA LEU A 60 14.65 11.63 -6.14
C LEU A 60 14.67 11.02 -4.74
N ASN A 61 14.86 9.71 -4.65
CA ASN A 61 14.92 8.99 -3.38
C ASN A 61 15.94 7.84 -3.45
N PRO A 62 17.17 8.04 -2.93
CA PRO A 62 18.21 7.01 -2.91
C PRO A 62 17.83 5.72 -2.17
N ARG A 63 16.83 5.79 -1.27
CA ARG A 63 16.28 4.60 -0.60
C ARG A 63 15.40 3.74 -1.50
N ALA A 64 15.14 4.14 -2.75
CA ALA A 64 14.28 3.42 -3.69
C ALA A 64 12.89 3.08 -3.11
N GLU A 65 12.25 4.05 -2.45
CA GLU A 65 10.95 3.89 -1.77
C GLU A 65 9.92 4.85 -2.33
N VAL A 66 8.67 4.42 -2.36
CA VAL A 66 7.49 5.23 -2.66
C VAL A 66 6.60 5.31 -1.42
N PRO A 67 5.88 6.43 -1.21
CA PRO A 67 5.71 7.59 -2.09
C PRO A 67 6.85 8.61 -2.03
N VAL A 68 6.98 9.39 -3.10
CA VAL A 68 7.76 10.64 -3.12
C VAL A 68 6.86 11.75 -3.66
N LEU A 69 6.77 12.87 -2.95
CA LEU A 69 6.09 14.07 -3.43
C LEU A 69 7.13 15.08 -3.89
N THR A 70 6.88 15.73 -5.02
CA THR A 70 7.65 16.92 -5.42
C THR A 70 6.75 18.14 -5.48
N ASP A 71 7.28 19.28 -5.02
CA ASP A 71 6.67 20.59 -5.18
C ASP A 71 7.69 21.54 -5.81
N GLY A 72 7.57 21.76 -7.11
CA GLY A 72 8.60 22.41 -7.92
C GLY A 72 9.93 21.65 -7.81
N VAL A 73 10.94 22.30 -7.23
CA VAL A 73 12.28 21.72 -7.01
C VAL A 73 12.43 20.97 -5.70
N LYS A 74 11.46 21.11 -4.79
CA LYS A 74 11.49 20.46 -3.49
C LYS A 74 11.07 19.00 -3.63
N VAL A 75 11.88 18.09 -3.10
CA VAL A 75 11.61 16.64 -3.08
C VAL A 75 11.34 16.22 -1.63
N ILE A 76 10.21 15.55 -1.41
CA ILE A 76 9.73 15.14 -0.09
C ILE A 76 9.49 13.62 -0.16
N PRO A 77 10.45 12.80 0.24
CA PRO A 77 10.27 11.37 0.43
C PRO A 77 9.62 11.09 1.78
N ASP A 78 9.11 9.88 1.96
CA ASP A 78 8.44 9.36 3.15
C ASP A 78 7.02 9.87 3.36
N SER A 79 6.11 8.92 3.65
CA SER A 79 4.67 9.24 3.76
C SER A 79 4.32 10.16 4.93
N ASN A 80 5.01 10.04 6.07
CA ASN A 80 4.77 10.91 7.22
C ASN A 80 5.20 12.34 6.92
N ARG A 81 6.42 12.50 6.38
CA ARG A 81 6.95 13.80 5.97
C ARG A 81 6.09 14.47 4.89
N ILE A 82 5.53 13.68 3.97
CA ILE A 82 4.60 14.20 2.96
C ILE A 82 3.32 14.69 3.63
N ILE A 83 2.72 13.93 4.54
CA ILE A 83 1.49 14.31 5.23
C ILE A 83 1.72 15.55 6.10
N GLU A 84 2.83 15.61 6.83
CA GLU A 84 3.22 16.81 7.60
C GLU A 84 3.40 18.03 6.68
N TYR A 85 4.08 17.85 5.55
CA TYR A 85 4.23 18.91 4.55
C TYR A 85 2.87 19.42 4.05
N LEU A 86 1.94 18.51 3.79
CA LEU A 86 0.58 18.88 3.36
C LEU A 86 -0.18 19.63 4.46
N GLU A 87 -0.03 19.25 5.74
CA GLU A 87 -0.63 19.96 6.86
C GLU A 87 -0.04 21.36 7.02
N ASP A 88 1.28 21.51 6.92
CA ASP A 88 1.94 22.80 7.11
C ASP A 88 1.64 23.80 5.99
N ASN A 89 1.45 23.33 4.75
CA ASN A 89 1.36 24.21 3.58
C ASN A 89 -0.07 24.32 3.00
N PHE A 90 -0.99 23.41 3.33
CA PHE A 90 -2.34 23.34 2.77
C PHE A 90 -3.42 23.17 3.85
N SER A 91 -3.40 23.98 4.92
CA SER A 91 -4.37 23.92 6.02
C SER A 91 -5.24 25.17 6.15
N ASN A 92 -5.13 26.13 5.21
CA ASN A 92 -5.87 27.36 5.20
C ASN A 92 -6.85 27.43 4.03
N GLY A 93 -7.91 28.21 4.18
CA GLY A 93 -8.91 28.43 3.12
C GLY A 93 -9.76 27.19 2.84
N ASP A 94 -9.78 26.74 1.59
CA ASP A 94 -10.62 25.62 1.11
C ASP A 94 -10.01 24.24 1.38
N PHE A 95 -8.80 24.18 1.95
CA PHE A 95 -8.12 22.92 2.25
C PHE A 95 -8.64 22.27 3.52
N GLY A 96 -8.86 20.95 3.48
CA GLY A 96 -9.25 20.17 4.66
C GLY A 96 -8.15 20.12 5.70
N GLN A 97 -8.54 20.01 6.96
CA GLN A 97 -7.64 19.81 8.10
C GLN A 97 -7.65 18.33 8.50
N LEU A 98 -6.49 17.81 8.86
CA LEU A 98 -6.31 16.44 9.36
C LEU A 98 -5.76 16.41 10.78
N THR A 99 -5.38 17.57 11.31
CA THR A 99 -4.93 17.74 12.69
C THR A 99 -5.66 18.92 13.34
N PRO A 100 -5.93 18.89 14.67
CA PRO A 100 -6.51 20.02 15.38
C PRO A 100 -5.63 21.26 15.26
N LYS A 101 -6.26 22.44 15.20
CA LYS A 101 -5.53 23.73 15.17
C LYS A 101 -4.70 23.97 16.43
N GLU A 102 -5.22 23.53 17.58
CA GLU A 102 -4.57 23.68 18.86
C GLU A 102 -3.59 22.53 19.10
N LYS A 103 -2.31 22.82 18.85
CA LYS A 103 -1.22 21.86 19.13
C LYS A 103 -1.14 21.60 20.63
N GLY A 104 -1.13 20.31 21.03
CA GLY A 104 -1.08 19.91 22.44
C GLY A 104 -2.45 19.81 23.14
N SER A 105 -3.56 20.00 22.42
CA SER A 105 -4.89 19.66 22.90
C SER A 105 -5.00 18.18 23.27
N GLU A 106 -6.03 17.80 24.02
CA GLU A 106 -6.30 16.39 24.34
C GLU A 106 -6.51 15.56 23.05
N GLU A 107 -7.27 16.10 22.11
CA GLU A 107 -7.50 15.47 20.80
C GLU A 107 -6.18 15.29 20.02
N SER A 108 -5.31 16.31 20.00
CA SER A 108 -3.99 16.22 19.34
C SER A 108 -3.11 15.10 19.95
N ARG A 109 -3.12 14.98 21.29
CA ARG A 109 -2.39 13.91 21.99
C ARG A 109 -2.98 12.53 21.71
N LYS A 110 -4.31 12.44 21.62
CA LYS A 110 -5.01 11.19 21.29
C LYS A 110 -4.68 10.75 19.85
N ILE A 111 -4.70 11.68 18.89
CA ILE A 111 -4.29 11.41 17.50
C ILE A 111 -2.87 10.88 17.46
N GLN A 112 -1.92 11.52 18.14
CA GLN A 112 -0.54 11.05 18.15
C GLN A 112 -0.41 9.67 18.79
N LYS A 113 -1.09 9.40 19.90
CA LYS A 113 -1.12 8.07 20.54
C LYS A 113 -1.54 6.97 19.56
N PHE A 114 -2.63 7.17 18.80
CA PHE A 114 -3.09 6.14 17.88
C PHE A 114 -2.20 6.01 16.65
N ARG A 115 -1.61 7.11 16.17
CA ARG A 115 -0.58 7.06 15.14
C ARG A 115 0.61 6.21 15.59
N ASP A 116 1.15 6.46 16.78
CA ASP A 116 2.29 5.71 17.33
C ASP A 116 1.97 4.21 17.43
N ILE A 117 0.77 3.85 17.89
CA ILE A 117 0.30 2.46 17.98
C ILE A 117 0.27 1.79 16.60
N ILE A 118 -0.24 2.49 15.59
CA ILE A 118 -0.38 1.95 14.23
C ILE A 118 0.99 1.87 13.53
N GLU A 119 1.81 2.91 13.67
CA GLU A 119 3.15 2.97 13.06
C GLU A 119 4.13 1.95 13.66
N ALA A 120 3.91 1.50 14.89
CA ALA A 120 4.69 0.43 15.51
C ALA A 120 4.53 -0.91 14.76
N ILE A 121 3.45 -1.11 13.98
CA ILE A 121 3.23 -2.34 13.23
C ILE A 121 4.16 -2.38 12.02
N PRO A 122 5.08 -3.38 11.90
CA PRO A 122 6.00 -3.48 10.78
C PRO A 122 5.28 -4.00 9.53
N ILE A 123 4.69 -3.08 8.76
CA ILE A 123 3.82 -3.33 7.60
C ILE A 123 4.47 -4.24 6.55
N GLN A 124 5.76 -4.06 6.28
CA GLN A 124 6.47 -4.92 5.32
C GLN A 124 6.55 -6.36 5.82
N SER A 125 6.91 -6.55 7.10
CA SER A 125 6.95 -7.88 7.73
C SER A 125 5.57 -8.54 7.73
N LEU A 126 4.50 -7.80 8.03
CA LEU A 126 3.14 -8.31 7.97
C LEU A 126 2.77 -8.75 6.55
N THR A 127 3.06 -7.91 5.54
CA THR A 127 2.71 -8.18 4.14
C THR A 127 3.46 -9.38 3.58
N TYR A 128 4.78 -9.39 3.69
CA TYR A 128 5.62 -10.45 3.12
C TYR A 128 5.59 -11.73 3.95
N GLY A 129 5.54 -11.60 5.27
CA GLY A 129 5.41 -12.75 6.18
C GLY A 129 4.10 -13.52 5.93
N THR A 130 3.00 -12.82 5.69
CA THR A 130 1.72 -13.44 5.29
C THR A 130 1.86 -14.25 3.99
N ALA A 131 2.62 -13.74 3.02
CA ALA A 131 2.85 -14.49 1.77
C ALA A 131 3.67 -15.77 1.97
N LEU A 132 4.54 -15.82 2.99
CA LEU A 132 5.33 -17.00 3.36
C LEU A 132 4.50 -18.00 4.19
N HIS A 133 3.64 -17.53 5.08
CA HIS A 133 2.90 -18.31 6.08
C HIS A 133 1.39 -18.28 5.81
N GLN A 134 0.97 -18.75 4.64
CA GLN A 134 -0.45 -18.75 4.21
C GLN A 134 -1.36 -19.64 5.06
N ASP A 135 -0.79 -20.57 5.79
CA ASP A 135 -1.48 -21.45 6.74
C ASP A 135 -1.99 -20.71 8.00
N LEU A 136 -1.54 -19.47 8.22
CA LEU A 136 -2.05 -18.59 9.26
C LEU A 136 -3.30 -17.79 8.85
N LEU A 137 -3.72 -17.88 7.59
CA LEU A 137 -4.87 -17.14 7.08
C LEU A 137 -6.19 -17.78 7.49
N ASP A 138 -7.10 -16.99 8.07
CA ASP A 138 -8.47 -17.39 8.35
C ASP A 138 -9.36 -17.35 7.10
N ASN A 139 -9.00 -16.52 6.11
CA ASN A 139 -9.65 -16.46 4.82
C ASN A 139 -8.83 -17.20 3.76
N PRO A 140 -9.29 -18.38 3.28
CA PRO A 140 -8.54 -19.15 2.28
C PRO A 140 -8.49 -18.48 0.89
N LYS A 141 -9.26 -17.41 0.69
CA LYS A 141 -9.30 -16.64 -0.56
C LYS A 141 -9.16 -15.16 -0.28
N PRO A 142 -7.97 -14.70 0.17
CA PRO A 142 -7.73 -13.28 0.36
C PRO A 142 -7.89 -12.54 -0.98
N PRO A 143 -8.23 -11.24 -0.96
CA PRO A 143 -8.41 -10.42 -2.16
C PRO A 143 -7.20 -10.35 -3.07
N PHE A 144 -5.98 -10.58 -2.58
CA PHE A 144 -4.79 -10.66 -3.42
C PHE A 144 -4.84 -11.84 -4.38
N THR A 145 -4.60 -11.56 -5.66
CA THR A 145 -4.56 -12.62 -6.68
C THR A 145 -3.41 -13.59 -6.45
N SER A 146 -3.55 -14.83 -6.93
CA SER A 146 -2.48 -15.84 -6.86
C SER A 146 -1.16 -15.38 -7.51
N VAL A 147 -1.24 -14.51 -8.52
CA VAL A 147 -0.06 -13.90 -9.17
C VAL A 147 0.64 -12.95 -8.21
N MET A 148 -0.13 -12.10 -7.52
CA MET A 148 0.41 -11.18 -6.52
C MET A 148 1.01 -11.92 -5.33
N GLN A 149 0.33 -12.93 -4.82
CA GLN A 149 0.83 -13.78 -3.74
C GLN A 149 2.14 -14.47 -4.11
N LYS A 150 2.24 -14.99 -5.35
CA LYS A 150 3.49 -15.59 -5.84
C LYS A 150 4.62 -14.56 -5.89
N TRP A 151 4.36 -13.37 -6.42
CA TRP A 151 5.35 -12.30 -6.48
C TRP A 151 5.80 -11.85 -5.08
N LEU A 152 4.85 -11.61 -4.15
CA LEU A 152 5.17 -11.26 -2.75
C LEU A 152 6.07 -12.32 -2.10
N ARG A 153 5.81 -13.60 -2.37
CA ARG A 153 6.60 -14.72 -1.84
C ARG A 153 8.02 -14.73 -2.40
N GLU A 154 8.18 -14.48 -3.69
CA GLU A 154 9.51 -14.40 -4.31
C GLU A 154 10.30 -13.19 -3.80
N VAL A 155 9.64 -12.03 -3.68
CA VAL A 155 10.27 -10.85 -3.08
C VAL A 155 10.65 -11.11 -1.62
N ALA A 156 9.78 -11.70 -0.81
CA ALA A 156 10.06 -12.00 0.59
C ALA A 156 11.31 -12.86 0.78
N LYS A 157 11.55 -13.81 -0.14
CA LYS A 157 12.73 -14.69 -0.09
C LYS A 157 14.02 -14.01 -0.53
N ASN A 158 13.94 -13.11 -1.51
CA ASN A 158 15.11 -12.64 -2.26
C ASN A 158 15.30 -11.12 -2.19
N HIS A 159 14.51 -10.38 -1.39
CA HIS A 159 14.48 -8.92 -1.44
C HIS A 159 15.86 -8.28 -1.25
N HIS A 160 16.58 -8.69 -0.21
CA HIS A 160 17.94 -8.18 0.07
C HIS A 160 18.92 -8.49 -1.07
N THR A 161 18.81 -9.66 -1.71
CA THR A 161 19.66 -10.06 -2.83
C THR A 161 19.39 -9.17 -4.05
N ILE A 162 18.10 -8.94 -4.38
CA ILE A 162 17.70 -8.04 -5.47
C ILE A 162 18.27 -6.63 -5.26
N ILE A 163 18.20 -6.12 -4.04
CA ILE A 163 18.75 -4.79 -3.72
C ILE A 163 20.28 -4.76 -3.92
N ARG A 164 21.00 -5.79 -3.47
CA ARG A 164 22.46 -5.91 -3.65
C ARG A 164 22.86 -5.97 -5.12
N GLU A 165 22.13 -6.70 -5.94
CA GLU A 165 22.36 -6.74 -7.39
C GLU A 165 22.21 -5.36 -8.05
N HIS A 166 21.23 -4.56 -7.61
CA HIS A 166 21.10 -3.17 -8.06
C HIS A 166 22.25 -2.29 -7.55
N ALA A 167 22.71 -2.47 -6.31
CA ALA A 167 23.85 -1.75 -5.75
C ALA A 167 25.13 -1.96 -6.57
N GLU A 168 25.38 -3.19 -7.03
CA GLU A 168 26.52 -3.51 -7.91
C GLU A 168 26.42 -2.86 -9.29
N ARG A 169 25.20 -2.74 -9.83
CA ARG A 169 24.95 -2.17 -11.17
C ARG A 169 24.96 -0.64 -11.20
N ILE A 170 24.73 0.02 -10.05
CA ILE A 170 24.53 1.46 -9.96
C ILE A 170 25.47 2.05 -8.90
N PRO A 171 26.77 2.19 -9.19
CA PRO A 171 27.78 2.64 -8.21
C PRO A 171 27.47 3.99 -7.55
N GLU A 172 26.77 4.90 -8.25
CA GLU A 172 26.36 6.22 -7.74
C GLU A 172 25.49 6.10 -6.47
N PHE A 173 24.70 5.00 -6.31
CA PHE A 173 23.78 4.79 -5.20
C PHE A 173 24.12 3.53 -4.39
N GLN A 174 25.31 2.97 -4.57
CA GLN A 174 25.72 1.70 -3.98
C GLN A 174 25.56 1.69 -2.47
N ASP A 175 26.08 2.70 -1.77
CA ASP A 175 26.07 2.75 -0.30
C ASP A 175 24.63 2.78 0.25
N ALA A 176 23.76 3.62 -0.33
CA ALA A 176 22.35 3.72 0.09
C ALA A 176 21.57 2.41 -0.14
N LEU A 177 21.86 1.72 -1.25
CA LEU A 177 21.22 0.44 -1.56
C LEU A 177 21.75 -0.70 -0.68
N LEU A 178 23.05 -0.71 -0.35
CA LEU A 178 23.62 -1.70 0.59
C LEU A 178 23.09 -1.51 2.01
N GLU A 179 22.95 -0.26 2.48
CA GLU A 179 22.29 0.04 3.76
C GLU A 179 20.86 -0.50 3.77
N LYS A 180 20.07 -0.20 2.74
CA LYS A 180 18.72 -0.75 2.60
C LYS A 180 18.68 -2.28 2.57
N ALA A 181 19.62 -2.91 1.88
CA ALA A 181 19.70 -4.38 1.84
C ALA A 181 19.94 -4.98 3.24
N ALA A 182 20.80 -4.34 4.05
CA ALA A 182 21.06 -4.73 5.43
C ALA A 182 19.81 -4.56 6.32
N ASP A 183 19.09 -3.43 6.17
CA ASP A 183 17.82 -3.19 6.89
C ASP A 183 16.75 -4.24 6.57
N VAL A 184 16.67 -4.68 5.32
CA VAL A 184 15.72 -5.72 4.88
C VAL A 184 16.12 -7.10 5.40
N GLU A 185 17.41 -7.39 5.49
CA GLU A 185 17.90 -8.71 5.91
C GLU A 185 17.84 -8.88 7.43
N HIS A 186 18.26 -7.88 8.18
CA HIS A 186 18.50 -7.98 9.62
C HIS A 186 17.86 -6.89 10.47
N GLY A 187 17.41 -5.80 9.84
CA GLY A 187 16.90 -4.61 10.50
C GLY A 187 15.39 -4.58 10.70
N ALA A 188 14.88 -3.38 10.97
CA ALA A 188 13.46 -3.13 11.19
C ALA A 188 12.56 -3.49 9.97
N LEU A 189 13.14 -3.51 8.76
CA LEU A 189 12.44 -3.87 7.53
C LEU A 189 12.51 -5.38 7.22
N ARG A 190 13.00 -6.21 8.14
CA ARG A 190 13.09 -7.67 7.97
C ARG A 190 11.76 -8.24 7.51
N VAL A 191 11.74 -8.78 6.29
CA VAL A 191 10.51 -9.28 5.64
C VAL A 191 10.37 -10.80 5.75
N ASN A 192 11.48 -11.52 5.93
CA ASN A 192 11.49 -12.98 6.05
C ASN A 192 11.47 -13.36 7.54
N ARG A 193 10.28 -13.51 8.11
CA ARG A 193 10.07 -13.90 9.50
C ARG A 193 9.77 -15.39 9.61
N THR A 194 10.16 -16.01 10.75
CA THR A 194 9.73 -17.36 11.10
C THR A 194 8.22 -17.39 11.38
N ARG A 195 7.66 -18.59 11.48
CA ARG A 195 6.25 -18.76 11.86
C ARG A 195 5.95 -18.17 13.23
N GLU A 196 6.83 -18.44 14.20
CA GLU A 196 6.72 -17.94 15.57
C GLU A 196 6.76 -16.41 15.61
N GLU A 197 7.69 -15.78 14.88
CA GLU A 197 7.76 -14.33 14.75
C GLU A 197 6.51 -13.74 14.06
N MET A 198 5.90 -14.48 13.13
CA MET A 198 4.64 -14.05 12.52
C MET A 198 3.45 -14.15 13.47
N ASP A 199 3.38 -15.22 14.28
CA ASP A 199 2.35 -15.35 15.31
C ASP A 199 2.49 -14.23 16.36
N GLU A 200 3.70 -13.88 16.79
CA GLU A 200 3.97 -12.74 17.67
C GLU A 200 3.53 -11.41 17.04
N LEU A 201 3.88 -11.17 15.77
CA LEU A 201 3.44 -9.98 15.04
C LEU A 201 1.92 -9.88 14.93
N LEU A 202 1.23 -11.00 14.69
CA LEU A 202 -0.23 -11.01 14.66
C LEU A 202 -0.85 -10.72 16.04
N LEU A 203 -0.18 -11.06 17.14
CA LEU A 203 -0.58 -10.66 18.49
C LEU A 203 -0.35 -9.16 18.74
N GLU A 204 0.72 -8.58 18.22
CA GLU A 204 0.94 -7.12 18.26
C GLU A 204 -0.17 -6.37 17.50
N VAL A 205 -0.53 -6.84 16.29
CA VAL A 205 -1.66 -6.30 15.52
C VAL A 205 -2.97 -6.43 16.32
N ASP A 206 -3.23 -7.59 16.93
CA ASP A 206 -4.41 -7.80 17.78
C ASP A 206 -4.47 -6.82 18.96
N SER A 207 -3.34 -6.57 19.60
CA SER A 207 -3.23 -5.62 20.70
C SER A 207 -3.49 -4.18 20.24
N ALA A 208 -2.95 -3.77 19.09
CA ALA A 208 -3.21 -2.47 18.50
C ALA A 208 -4.70 -2.26 18.19
N LEU A 209 -5.34 -3.26 17.55
CA LEU A 209 -6.77 -3.20 17.23
C LEU A 209 -7.67 -3.29 18.46
N ARG A 210 -7.21 -3.88 19.55
CA ARG A 210 -7.93 -3.86 20.85
C ARG A 210 -7.95 -2.45 21.44
N ASN A 211 -6.86 -1.71 21.40
CA ASN A 211 -6.84 -0.30 21.81
C ASN A 211 -7.79 0.56 20.98
N VAL A 212 -7.89 0.28 19.66
CA VAL A 212 -8.82 0.97 18.77
C VAL A 212 -10.27 0.64 19.12
N GLU A 213 -10.61 -0.64 19.32
CA GLU A 213 -11.94 -1.09 19.70
C GLU A 213 -12.38 -0.46 21.03
N GLU A 214 -11.48 -0.42 22.03
CA GLU A 214 -11.73 0.20 23.31
C GLU A 214 -12.05 1.69 23.14
N GLU A 215 -11.26 2.44 22.38
CA GLU A 215 -11.51 3.86 22.12
C GLU A 215 -12.87 4.07 21.43
N LEU A 216 -13.16 3.31 20.38
CA LEU A 216 -14.43 3.41 19.65
C LEU A 216 -15.63 3.06 20.52
N SER A 217 -15.48 2.17 21.51
CA SER A 217 -16.55 1.80 22.44
C SER A 217 -17.01 2.92 23.35
N PHE A 218 -16.18 3.95 23.56
CA PHE A 218 -16.56 5.15 24.32
C PHE A 218 -17.41 6.15 23.52
N HIS A 219 -17.61 5.92 22.23
CA HIS A 219 -18.48 6.75 21.41
C HIS A 219 -19.95 6.40 21.65
N THR A 220 -20.60 7.14 22.54
CA THR A 220 -22.04 7.02 22.83
C THR A 220 -22.90 7.37 21.61
N GLU A 221 -24.22 7.18 21.68
CA GLU A 221 -25.13 7.53 20.57
C GLU A 221 -24.97 8.98 20.10
N GLU A 222 -24.75 9.93 21.02
CA GLU A 222 -24.50 11.33 20.70
C GLU A 222 -23.21 11.55 19.90
N LYS A 223 -22.20 10.68 20.09
CA LYS A 223 -20.89 10.69 19.43
C LYS A 223 -20.78 9.65 18.32
N SER A 224 -21.88 9.07 17.90
CA SER A 224 -21.88 8.02 16.83
C SER A 224 -21.32 8.51 15.50
N HIS A 225 -21.30 9.84 15.27
CA HIS A 225 -20.71 10.46 14.10
C HIS A 225 -19.19 10.72 14.23
N TRP A 226 -18.62 10.52 15.43
CA TRP A 226 -17.19 10.72 15.66
C TRP A 226 -16.35 9.70 14.91
N TRP A 227 -15.15 10.15 14.58
CA TRP A 227 -14.07 9.31 14.06
C TRP A 227 -13.22 8.79 15.22
N LEU A 228 -12.08 8.16 14.95
CA LEU A 228 -11.28 7.50 15.99
C LEU A 228 -10.99 8.40 17.20
N CYS A 229 -10.61 9.66 16.96
CA CYS A 229 -10.17 10.55 18.03
C CYS A 229 -11.15 11.66 18.38
N GLY A 230 -12.21 11.88 17.58
CA GLY A 230 -13.17 12.95 17.77
C GLY A 230 -14.03 13.21 16.53
N GLU A 231 -14.57 14.42 16.40
CA GLU A 231 -15.40 14.82 15.25
C GLU A 231 -14.56 14.95 13.96
N LEU A 232 -13.30 15.36 14.10
CA LEU A 232 -12.40 15.55 12.99
C LEU A 232 -11.96 14.19 12.42
N PHE A 233 -12.12 14.02 11.10
CA PHE A 233 -11.42 12.95 10.39
C PHE A 233 -9.94 13.29 10.29
N SER A 234 -9.12 12.61 11.07
CA SER A 234 -7.74 12.98 11.34
C SER A 234 -6.73 12.10 10.60
N ILE A 235 -5.46 12.43 10.77
CA ILE A 235 -4.35 11.59 10.28
C ILE A 235 -4.42 10.18 10.90
N ALA A 236 -4.83 10.05 12.17
CA ALA A 236 -4.98 8.74 12.82
C ALA A 236 -6.05 7.88 12.14
N ASP A 237 -7.11 8.50 11.61
CA ASP A 237 -8.14 7.80 10.84
C ASP A 237 -7.62 7.34 9.48
N ILE A 238 -6.77 8.14 8.82
CA ILE A 238 -6.09 7.73 7.60
C ILE A 238 -5.21 6.51 7.85
N ASP A 239 -4.39 6.55 8.90
CA ASP A 239 -3.48 5.48 9.27
C ASP A 239 -4.25 4.19 9.58
N LEU A 240 -5.34 4.30 10.35
CA LEU A 240 -6.21 3.17 10.67
C LEU A 240 -6.94 2.63 9.43
N ALA A 241 -7.50 3.49 8.60
CA ALA A 241 -8.23 3.09 7.40
C ALA A 241 -7.35 2.27 6.44
N VAL A 242 -6.11 2.71 6.22
CA VAL A 242 -5.17 2.02 5.33
C VAL A 242 -4.64 0.74 5.98
N LEU A 243 -4.44 0.71 7.31
CA LEU A 243 -4.11 -0.52 8.03
C LEU A 243 -5.23 -1.57 7.90
N LEU A 244 -6.49 -1.19 8.13
CA LEU A 244 -7.63 -2.09 7.99
C LEU A 244 -7.78 -2.59 6.54
N ASN A 245 -7.55 -1.72 5.55
CA ASN A 245 -7.52 -2.13 4.14
C ASN A 245 -6.45 -3.18 3.88
N LEU A 246 -5.24 -2.98 4.38
CA LEU A 246 -4.15 -3.96 4.25
C LEU A 246 -4.51 -5.29 4.90
N ILE A 247 -4.98 -5.28 6.14
CA ILE A 247 -5.38 -6.49 6.89
C ILE A 247 -6.48 -7.26 6.14
N ASN A 248 -7.48 -6.54 5.61
CA ASN A 248 -8.53 -7.13 4.78
C ASN A 248 -7.96 -7.73 3.48
N MET A 249 -7.08 -7.00 2.79
CA MET A 249 -6.43 -7.48 1.56
C MET A 249 -5.53 -8.71 1.81
N LEU A 250 -4.93 -8.83 2.98
CA LEU A 250 -4.16 -9.98 3.39
C LEU A 250 -5.04 -11.17 3.83
N GLY A 251 -6.32 -10.96 4.14
CA GLY A 251 -7.28 -12.02 4.48
C GLY A 251 -7.41 -12.31 5.97
N TYR A 252 -7.09 -11.34 6.82
CA TYR A 252 -7.16 -11.46 8.28
C TYR A 252 -8.40 -10.80 8.91
N GLU A 253 -9.36 -10.31 8.13
CA GLU A 253 -10.55 -9.65 8.66
C GLU A 253 -11.34 -10.52 9.66
N ARG A 254 -11.44 -11.85 9.41
CA ARG A 254 -12.10 -12.80 10.29
C ARG A 254 -11.35 -13.00 11.59
N ARG A 255 -10.02 -12.92 11.56
CA ARG A 255 -9.21 -13.03 12.77
C ARG A 255 -9.47 -11.86 13.71
N PHE A 256 -9.60 -10.64 13.16
CA PHE A 256 -9.48 -9.44 13.96
C PHE A 256 -10.79 -8.75 14.30
N TRP A 257 -11.78 -8.60 13.40
CA TRP A 257 -12.97 -7.80 13.70
C TRP A 257 -14.30 -8.33 13.24
N THR A 258 -14.38 -9.31 12.34
CA THR A 258 -15.68 -9.86 11.93
C THR A 258 -16.22 -10.90 12.91
N GLU A 259 -17.45 -11.37 12.67
CA GLU A 259 -18.11 -12.41 13.47
C GLU A 259 -18.31 -11.99 14.95
N GLY A 260 -18.52 -10.69 15.18
CA GLY A 260 -18.80 -10.15 16.52
C GLY A 260 -17.57 -9.96 17.42
N LYS A 261 -16.35 -10.16 16.91
CA LYS A 261 -15.12 -10.05 17.70
C LYS A 261 -14.82 -8.60 18.12
N ARG A 262 -15.04 -7.63 17.22
CA ARG A 262 -14.85 -6.20 17.48
C ARG A 262 -15.93 -5.40 16.76
N PRO A 263 -17.13 -5.29 17.36
CA PRO A 263 -18.29 -4.69 16.70
C PRO A 263 -18.12 -3.19 16.40
N PHE A 264 -17.45 -2.43 17.27
CA PHE A 264 -17.21 -1.00 17.03
C PHE A 264 -16.21 -0.77 15.91
N LEU A 265 -15.14 -1.56 15.83
CA LEU A 265 -14.17 -1.53 14.74
C LEU A 265 -14.81 -1.99 13.42
N GLN A 266 -15.68 -2.99 13.45
CA GLN A 266 -16.42 -3.41 12.26
C GLN A 266 -17.31 -2.30 11.73
N ALA A 267 -18.09 -1.64 12.60
CA ALA A 267 -18.94 -0.50 12.21
C ALA A 267 -18.10 0.68 11.67
N TYR A 268 -16.96 0.95 12.31
CA TYR A 268 -16.00 1.94 11.83
C TYR A 268 -15.47 1.60 10.44
N TRP A 269 -15.08 0.33 10.21
CA TRP A 269 -14.60 -0.16 8.92
C TRP A 269 -15.66 -0.02 7.82
N GLU A 270 -16.90 -0.39 8.09
CA GLU A 270 -18.01 -0.22 7.14
C GLU A 270 -18.20 1.26 6.76
N ARG A 271 -18.11 2.18 7.72
CA ARG A 271 -18.20 3.62 7.48
C ARG A 271 -17.02 4.17 6.68
N ILE A 272 -15.79 3.71 6.93
CA ILE A 272 -14.59 4.09 6.17
C ILE A 272 -14.72 3.71 4.69
N GLN A 273 -15.24 2.55 4.39
CA GLN A 273 -15.42 2.07 3.01
C GLN A 273 -16.37 2.97 2.19
N GLU A 274 -17.26 3.70 2.84
CA GLU A 274 -18.16 4.64 2.17
C GLU A 274 -17.51 6.01 1.88
N ARG A 275 -16.36 6.31 2.48
CA ARG A 275 -15.69 7.59 2.35
C ARG A 275 -15.05 7.77 0.97
N ASP A 276 -15.27 8.94 0.32
CA ASP A 276 -14.78 9.20 -1.05
C ASP A 276 -13.26 9.12 -1.15
N SER A 277 -12.53 9.68 -0.19
CA SER A 277 -11.07 9.62 -0.14
C SER A 277 -10.54 8.18 -0.09
N PHE A 278 -11.18 7.32 0.70
CA PHE A 278 -10.84 5.91 0.81
C PHE A 278 -11.11 5.16 -0.51
N LYS A 279 -12.33 5.31 -1.07
CA LYS A 279 -12.70 4.70 -2.36
C LYS A 279 -11.72 5.08 -3.46
N ARG A 280 -11.32 6.35 -3.51
CA ARG A 280 -10.37 6.85 -4.51
C ARG A 280 -8.96 6.34 -4.27
N ALA A 281 -8.46 6.39 -3.04
CA ALA A 281 -7.11 5.94 -2.69
C ALA A 281 -6.91 4.43 -2.96
N THR A 282 -7.90 3.59 -2.63
CA THR A 282 -7.84 2.14 -2.79
C THR A 282 -8.25 1.65 -4.18
N SER A 283 -8.88 2.52 -5.01
CA SER A 283 -9.34 2.16 -6.37
C SER A 283 -8.22 1.70 -7.30
N PHE A 284 -6.98 2.12 -7.06
CA PHE A 284 -5.82 1.73 -7.88
C PHE A 284 -5.44 0.27 -7.62
N SER A 285 -5.43 -0.17 -6.37
CA SER A 285 -5.18 -1.56 -5.98
C SER A 285 -6.25 -2.48 -6.57
N THR A 286 -7.51 -2.09 -6.45
CA THR A 286 -8.66 -2.84 -6.99
C THR A 286 -8.62 -2.94 -8.52
N LYS A 287 -8.31 -1.84 -9.23
CA LYS A 287 -8.17 -1.85 -10.69
C LYS A 287 -7.01 -2.72 -11.17
N LEU A 288 -5.88 -2.71 -10.46
CA LEU A 288 -4.74 -3.57 -10.82
C LEU A 288 -5.07 -5.05 -10.62
N VAL A 289 -5.76 -5.40 -9.53
CA VAL A 289 -6.28 -6.76 -9.30
C VAL A 289 -7.17 -7.18 -10.47
N HIS A 290 -8.11 -6.35 -10.88
CA HIS A 290 -8.99 -6.62 -12.03
C HIS A 290 -8.22 -6.77 -13.35
N LEU A 291 -7.27 -5.88 -13.65
CA LEU A 291 -6.44 -5.95 -14.86
C LEU A 291 -5.54 -7.19 -14.87
N THR A 292 -5.02 -7.59 -13.72
CA THR A 292 -4.19 -8.79 -13.60
C THR A 292 -5.02 -10.05 -13.82
N LEU A 293 -6.24 -10.10 -13.28
CA LEU A 293 -7.21 -11.19 -13.52
C LEU A 293 -7.58 -11.27 -15.00
N LEU A 294 -7.90 -10.15 -15.65
CA LEU A 294 -8.25 -10.10 -17.06
C LEU A 294 -7.08 -10.53 -17.95
N ARG A 295 -5.85 -10.12 -17.66
CA ARG A 295 -4.64 -10.53 -18.39
C ARG A 295 -4.33 -12.02 -18.17
N GLY A 296 -4.51 -12.52 -16.96
CA GLY A 296 -4.35 -13.94 -16.64
C GLY A 296 -5.31 -14.83 -17.43
N THR A 297 -6.60 -14.46 -17.50
CA THR A 297 -7.61 -15.18 -18.28
C THR A 297 -7.36 -15.08 -19.78
N LEU A 298 -6.89 -13.93 -20.29
CA LEU A 298 -6.52 -13.76 -21.70
C LEU A 298 -5.29 -14.58 -22.08
N LYS A 299 -4.29 -14.66 -21.20
CA LYS A 299 -3.09 -15.51 -21.42
C LYS A 299 -3.45 -16.98 -21.40
N GLN A 300 -4.32 -17.43 -20.49
CA GLN A 300 -4.85 -18.80 -20.46
C GLN A 300 -5.67 -19.12 -21.70
N ARG A 301 -6.55 -18.21 -22.16
CA ARG A 301 -7.33 -18.37 -23.40
C ARG A 301 -6.43 -18.44 -24.62
N LYS A 302 -5.37 -17.62 -24.71
CA LYS A 302 -4.39 -17.68 -25.79
C LYS A 302 -3.59 -18.98 -25.78
N ALA A 303 -3.18 -19.48 -24.61
CA ALA A 303 -2.51 -20.76 -24.48
C ALA A 303 -3.44 -21.93 -24.87
N LEU A 304 -4.71 -21.89 -24.48
CA LEU A 304 -5.72 -22.88 -24.84
C LEU A 304 -5.99 -22.87 -26.37
N LEU A 305 -6.11 -21.71 -26.99
CA LEU A 305 -6.26 -21.57 -28.43
C LEU A 305 -5.03 -22.07 -29.19
N ALA A 306 -3.82 -21.76 -28.70
CA ALA A 306 -2.58 -22.25 -29.28
C ALA A 306 -2.47 -23.79 -29.19
N SER A 307 -2.89 -24.39 -28.07
CA SER A 307 -2.90 -25.85 -27.91
C SER A 307 -3.97 -26.53 -28.80
N LEU A 308 -5.14 -25.90 -28.97
CA LEU A 308 -6.18 -26.39 -29.87
C LEU A 308 -5.74 -26.32 -31.34
N THR A 309 -5.11 -25.22 -31.77
CA THR A 309 -4.58 -25.09 -33.13
C THR A 309 -3.46 -26.10 -33.42
N ALA A 310 -2.58 -26.35 -32.44
CA ALA A 310 -1.56 -27.38 -32.57
C ALA A 310 -2.17 -28.80 -32.69
N ALA A 311 -3.17 -29.13 -31.86
CA ALA A 311 -3.86 -30.41 -31.91
C ALA A 311 -4.60 -30.63 -33.26
N VAL A 312 -5.27 -29.59 -33.76
CA VAL A 312 -5.90 -29.65 -35.09
C VAL A 312 -4.85 -29.82 -36.19
N GLY A 313 -3.73 -29.12 -36.12
CA GLY A 313 -2.61 -29.30 -37.07
C GLY A 313 -2.07 -30.70 -37.11
N VAL A 314 -1.83 -31.34 -35.96
CA VAL A 314 -1.37 -32.72 -35.84
C VAL A 314 -2.43 -33.69 -36.43
N ALA A 315 -3.71 -33.50 -36.14
CA ALA A 315 -4.78 -34.33 -36.65
C ALA A 315 -4.90 -34.25 -38.19
N VAL A 316 -4.77 -33.05 -38.76
CA VAL A 316 -4.78 -32.85 -40.22
C VAL A 316 -3.56 -33.51 -40.88
N ILE A 317 -2.36 -33.36 -40.33
CA ILE A 317 -1.15 -34.02 -40.86
C ILE A 317 -1.28 -35.53 -40.76
N SER A 318 -1.73 -36.08 -39.66
CA SER A 318 -1.96 -37.51 -39.47
C SER A 318 -2.97 -38.06 -40.45
N TYR A 319 -4.06 -37.32 -40.72
CA TYR A 319 -5.05 -37.69 -41.72
C TYR A 319 -4.49 -37.69 -43.18
N ILE A 320 -3.68 -36.68 -43.51
CA ILE A 320 -3.01 -36.61 -44.83
C ILE A 320 -2.04 -37.80 -45.03
N VAL A 321 -1.22 -38.10 -44.00
CA VAL A 321 -0.29 -39.23 -44.03
C VAL A 321 -1.07 -40.55 -44.15
N TYR A 322 -2.10 -40.75 -43.35
CA TYR A 322 -2.96 -41.94 -43.44
C TYR A 322 -3.58 -42.12 -44.82
N ARG A 323 -4.10 -41.04 -45.43
CA ARG A 323 -4.65 -41.09 -46.81
C ARG A 323 -3.60 -41.37 -47.87
N ARG A 324 -2.34 -40.95 -47.71
CA ARG A 324 -1.25 -41.28 -48.66
C ARG A 324 -0.84 -42.73 -48.56
N VAL A 325 -0.78 -43.31 -47.37
CA VAL A 325 -0.44 -44.71 -47.16
C VAL A 325 -1.52 -45.67 -47.71
N GLN A 326 -2.79 -45.30 -47.74
CA GLN A 326 -3.87 -46.08 -48.30
C GLN A 326 -3.97 -46.03 -49.85
N LYS A 327 -3.23 -45.11 -50.50
CA LYS A 327 -3.23 -44.95 -51.95
C LYS A 327 -1.98 -45.50 -52.61
N SER A 328 -1.00 -45.97 -51.84
CA SER A 328 0.15 -46.74 -52.25
C SER A 328 -0.07 -48.27 -52.05
#